data_5d2c39ff9990af8f18ff0216effbd615
#
_entry.id   5d2c39ff9990af8f18ff0216effbd615
#
_cell.length_a   1.000
_cell.length_b   1.000
_cell.length_c   1.000
_cell.angle_alpha   90.00
_cell.angle_beta   90.00
_cell.angle_gamma   90.00
#
_symmetry.space_group_name_H-M   'P 1'
#
loop_
_entity.id
_entity.type
_entity.pdbx_description
1 polymer ?
#
loop_
_entity_poly.entity_id
_entity_poly.type
_entity_poly.pdbx_seq_one_letter_code
_entity_poly.pdbx_strand_id
1 'polypeptide(L)'
;MKILEYYFKQLRTLAQPDRVYLKNKFIRNLGYQPNFRHPMSLNEKINARMLFDRDPIYTRLADKISVREYVKEKIGEKYLVKILNTYRHPNEIELNTLPNRFV
;
A
#
# COMPACT_ATOMS: atom_id res chain seq x y z
N MET A 1 -19.20 -19.18 -7.92
CA MET A 1 -18.07 -19.11 -8.86
C MET A 1 -17.05 -18.04 -8.47
N LYS A 2 -17.41 -16.78 -8.23
CA LYS A 2 -16.44 -15.70 -7.88
C LYS A 2 -15.60 -15.94 -6.63
N ILE A 3 -16.12 -16.60 -5.60
CA ILE A 3 -15.40 -16.87 -4.35
C ILE A 3 -14.30 -17.94 -4.57
N LEU A 4 -14.58 -18.96 -5.34
CA LEU A 4 -13.61 -20.03 -5.65
C LEU A 4 -12.45 -19.49 -6.50
N GLU A 5 -12.76 -18.64 -7.49
CA GLU A 5 -11.75 -17.94 -8.30
C GLU A 5 -10.87 -17.00 -7.45
N TYR A 6 -11.45 -16.35 -6.45
CA TYR A 6 -10.71 -15.52 -5.51
C TYR A 6 -9.70 -16.34 -4.70
N TYR A 7 -10.10 -17.49 -4.13
CA TYR A 7 -9.21 -18.36 -3.37
C TYR A 7 -8.12 -18.99 -4.24
N PHE A 8 -8.46 -19.42 -5.47
CA PHE A 8 -7.45 -19.92 -6.43
C PHE A 8 -6.43 -18.84 -6.81
N LYS A 9 -6.87 -17.59 -6.98
CA LYS A 9 -5.98 -16.46 -7.24
C LYS A 9 -5.06 -16.17 -6.05
N GLN A 10 -5.58 -16.23 -4.84
CA GLN A 10 -4.82 -16.07 -3.60
C GLN A 10 -3.75 -17.16 -3.44
N LEU A 11 -4.13 -18.44 -3.59
CA LEU A 11 -3.21 -19.58 -3.52
C LEU A 11 -2.10 -19.50 -4.56
N ARG A 12 -2.44 -19.13 -5.80
CA ARG A 12 -1.45 -18.95 -6.86
C ARG A 12 -0.49 -17.80 -6.57
N THR A 13 -0.96 -16.73 -5.96
CA THR A 13 -0.14 -15.57 -5.60
C THR A 13 0.81 -15.91 -4.45
N LEU A 14 0.36 -16.70 -3.47
CA LEU A 14 1.19 -17.17 -2.35
C LEU A 14 2.26 -18.19 -2.79
N ALA A 15 1.98 -19.00 -3.79
CA ALA A 15 2.90 -20.01 -4.32
C ALA A 15 3.95 -19.44 -5.31
N GLN A 16 3.74 -18.22 -5.81
CA GLN A 16 4.61 -17.63 -6.82
C GLN A 16 5.58 -16.62 -6.17
N PRO A 17 6.91 -16.72 -6.41
CA PRO A 17 7.87 -15.74 -5.92
C PRO A 17 7.52 -14.32 -6.40
N ASP A 18 7.66 -13.33 -5.54
CA ASP A 18 7.33 -11.91 -5.83
C ASP A 18 7.93 -11.43 -7.14
N ARG A 19 9.18 -11.82 -7.43
CA ARG A 19 9.87 -11.43 -8.66
C ARG A 19 9.18 -11.95 -9.93
N VAL A 20 8.71 -13.20 -9.90
CA VAL A 20 8.01 -13.81 -11.03
C VAL A 20 6.63 -13.17 -11.19
N TYR A 21 5.92 -12.96 -10.09
CA TYR A 21 4.64 -12.28 -10.09
C TYR A 21 4.72 -10.86 -10.67
N LEU A 22 5.65 -10.05 -10.17
CA LEU A 22 5.84 -8.66 -10.63
C LEU A 22 6.29 -8.61 -12.09
N LYS A 23 7.19 -9.49 -12.52
CA LYS A 23 7.61 -9.59 -13.93
C LYS A 23 6.44 -9.89 -14.86
N ASN A 24 5.64 -10.91 -14.54
CA ASN A 24 4.49 -11.28 -15.35
C ASN A 24 3.42 -10.19 -15.39
N LYS A 25 3.17 -9.53 -14.26
CA LYS A 25 2.26 -8.39 -14.17
C LYS A 25 2.76 -7.21 -15.01
N PHE A 26 4.05 -6.92 -14.96
CA PHE A 26 4.69 -5.87 -15.73
C PHE A 26 4.56 -6.10 -17.24
N ILE A 27 4.92 -7.31 -17.72
CA ILE A 27 4.80 -7.68 -19.14
C ILE A 27 3.36 -7.56 -19.63
N ARG A 28 2.40 -8.05 -18.84
CA ARG A 28 0.97 -8.00 -19.19
C ARG A 28 0.44 -6.57 -19.32
N ASN A 29 0.92 -5.66 -18.48
CA ASN A 29 0.41 -4.28 -18.45
C ASN A 29 1.15 -3.34 -19.42
N LEU A 30 2.43 -3.58 -19.67
CA LEU A 30 3.30 -2.66 -20.41
C LEU A 30 3.85 -3.25 -21.71
N GLY A 31 3.67 -4.55 -21.95
CA GLY A 31 3.98 -5.19 -23.23
C GLY A 31 5.46 -5.46 -23.50
N TYR A 32 6.37 -5.21 -22.55
CA TYR A 32 7.80 -5.49 -22.72
C TYR A 32 8.43 -6.16 -21.49
N GLN A 33 9.63 -6.74 -21.68
CA GLN A 33 10.37 -7.44 -20.62
C GLN A 33 11.12 -6.41 -19.73
N PRO A 34 10.86 -6.37 -18.40
CA PRO A 34 11.57 -5.46 -17.51
C PRO A 34 12.96 -5.96 -17.15
N ASN A 35 13.88 -5.01 -16.94
CA ASN A 35 15.17 -5.27 -16.32
C ASN A 35 15.19 -4.70 -14.89
N PHE A 36 14.83 -5.51 -13.90
CA PHE A 36 14.79 -5.06 -12.51
C PHE A 36 16.17 -4.92 -11.85
N ARG A 37 17.24 -5.46 -12.47
CA ARG A 37 18.61 -5.29 -11.94
C ARG A 37 19.25 -3.97 -12.38
N HIS A 38 18.95 -3.55 -13.60
CA HIS A 38 19.41 -2.29 -14.19
C HIS A 38 18.21 -1.53 -14.76
N PRO A 39 17.34 -1.00 -13.90
CA PRO A 39 16.09 -0.38 -14.34
C PRO A 39 16.36 0.96 -15.02
N MET A 40 15.84 1.13 -16.23
CA MET A 40 15.97 2.36 -17.02
C MET A 40 14.69 3.20 -16.95
N SER A 41 13.54 2.56 -17.17
CA SER A 41 12.25 3.25 -17.13
C SER A 41 11.77 3.49 -15.70
N LEU A 42 10.89 4.48 -15.52
CA LEU A 42 10.26 4.76 -14.23
C LEU A 42 9.52 3.53 -13.67
N ASN A 43 8.78 2.82 -14.53
CA ASN A 43 8.05 1.63 -14.13
C ASN A 43 8.97 0.49 -13.67
N GLU A 44 10.12 0.31 -14.32
CA GLU A 44 11.14 -0.65 -13.88
C GLU A 44 11.74 -0.25 -12.54
N LYS A 45 12.05 1.04 -12.33
CA LYS A 45 12.58 1.57 -11.07
C LYS A 45 11.62 1.36 -9.91
N ILE A 46 10.32 1.62 -10.12
CA ILE A 46 9.28 1.36 -9.10
C ILE A 46 9.22 -0.12 -8.74
N ASN A 47 9.16 -1.00 -9.74
CA ASN A 47 9.08 -2.45 -9.49
C ASN A 47 10.37 -3.02 -8.89
N ALA A 48 11.54 -2.54 -9.32
CA ALA A 48 12.82 -2.90 -8.72
C ALA A 48 12.86 -2.49 -7.23
N ARG A 49 12.40 -1.28 -6.90
CA ARG A 49 12.28 -0.83 -5.51
C ARG A 49 11.34 -1.73 -4.70
N MET A 50 10.18 -2.10 -5.24
CA MET A 50 9.26 -3.03 -4.57
C MET A 50 9.87 -4.40 -4.29
N LEU A 51 10.83 -4.86 -5.12
CA LEU A 51 11.49 -6.15 -4.96
C LEU A 51 12.65 -6.13 -3.97
N PHE A 52 13.45 -5.07 -4.00
CA PHE A 52 14.76 -5.05 -3.34
C PHE A 52 14.81 -4.12 -2.12
N ASP A 53 13.97 -3.10 -2.08
CA ASP A 53 13.91 -2.14 -0.97
C ASP A 53 12.78 -2.51 -0.02
N ARG A 54 13.14 -3.21 1.06
CA ARG A 54 12.21 -3.75 2.07
C ARG A 54 12.35 -3.05 3.42
N ASP A 55 12.67 -1.76 3.43
CA ASP A 55 12.78 -1.00 4.66
C ASP A 55 11.45 -1.01 5.43
N PRO A 56 11.44 -1.43 6.72
CA PRO A 56 10.24 -1.45 7.57
C PRO A 56 9.55 -0.09 7.70
N ILE A 57 10.28 1.01 7.47
CA ILE A 57 9.72 2.36 7.52
C ILE A 57 8.56 2.55 6.54
N TYR A 58 8.57 1.85 5.40
CA TYR A 58 7.49 1.99 4.42
C TYR A 58 6.14 1.51 4.95
N THR A 59 6.12 0.47 5.78
CA THR A 59 4.90 0.01 6.45
C THR A 59 4.40 1.08 7.41
N ARG A 60 5.29 1.70 8.20
CA ARG A 60 4.94 2.79 9.11
C ARG A 60 4.42 4.02 8.36
N LEU A 61 5.03 4.38 7.23
CA LEU A 61 4.61 5.52 6.41
C LEU A 61 3.31 5.27 5.63
N ALA A 62 2.99 4.01 5.30
CA ALA A 62 1.76 3.63 4.62
C ALA A 62 0.55 3.58 5.57
N ASP A 63 0.75 3.31 6.85
CA ASP A 63 -0.29 3.33 7.87
C ASP A 63 -0.67 4.77 8.23
N LYS A 64 -1.96 5.11 8.04
CA LYS A 64 -2.46 6.48 8.22
C LYS A 64 -2.38 7.02 9.64
N ILE A 65 -2.34 6.13 10.63
CA ILE A 65 -2.19 6.52 12.05
C ILE A 65 -0.71 6.60 12.41
N SER A 66 0.06 5.58 12.09
CA SER A 66 1.49 5.51 12.39
C SER A 66 2.32 6.60 11.70
N VAL A 67 1.94 6.99 10.47
CA VAL A 67 2.62 8.10 9.77
C VAL A 67 2.44 9.44 10.48
N ARG A 68 1.34 9.63 11.20
CA ARG A 68 1.12 10.87 11.97
C ARG A 68 2.09 11.01 13.13
N GLU A 69 2.37 9.91 13.83
CA GLU A 69 3.39 9.87 14.89
C GLU A 69 4.77 10.20 14.31
N TYR A 70 5.10 9.61 13.16
CA TYR A 70 6.35 9.90 12.47
C TYR A 70 6.47 11.38 12.07
N VAL A 71 5.42 11.98 11.51
CA VAL A 71 5.39 13.40 11.15
C VAL A 71 5.52 14.29 12.40
N LYS A 72 4.80 13.94 13.49
CA LYS A 72 4.89 14.66 14.78
C LYS A 72 6.31 14.66 15.33
N GLU A 73 6.99 13.51 15.28
CA GLU A 73 8.37 13.37 15.73
C GLU A 73 9.38 14.19 14.87
N LYS A 74 9.15 14.26 13.55
CA LYS A 74 10.11 14.87 12.60
C LYS A 74 9.93 16.36 12.42
N ILE A 75 8.71 16.85 12.32
CA ILE A 75 8.43 18.24 11.96
C ILE A 75 7.42 18.95 12.89
N GLY A 76 6.82 18.21 13.81
CA GLY A 76 5.90 18.73 14.81
C GLY A 76 4.42 18.57 14.48
N GLU A 77 3.61 18.65 15.52
CA GLU A 77 2.16 18.38 15.48
C GLU A 77 1.37 19.44 14.67
N LYS A 78 1.89 20.66 14.57
CA LYS A 78 1.23 21.78 13.88
C LYS A 78 0.94 21.52 12.39
N TYR A 79 1.63 20.56 11.78
CA TYR A 79 1.44 20.18 10.37
C TYR A 79 0.42 19.05 10.19
N LEU A 80 -0.14 18.53 11.28
CA LEU A 80 -1.11 17.45 11.26
C LEU A 80 -2.53 17.98 11.37
N VAL A 81 -3.40 17.51 10.47
CA VAL A 81 -4.83 17.75 10.56
C VAL A 81 -5.39 17.04 11.80
N LYS A 82 -6.30 17.68 12.54
CA LYS A 82 -6.93 17.09 13.73
C LYS A 82 -7.71 15.82 13.36
N ILE A 83 -7.44 14.72 14.07
CA ILE A 83 -8.27 13.53 13.99
C ILE A 83 -9.54 13.78 14.79
N LEU A 84 -10.69 13.46 14.21
CA LEU A 84 -11.97 13.51 14.90
C LEU A 84 -12.18 12.25 15.74
N ASN A 85 -12.03 11.08 15.08
CA ASN A 85 -12.12 9.78 15.74
C ASN A 85 -11.41 8.70 14.94
N THR A 86 -11.16 7.55 15.58
CA THR A 86 -10.63 6.33 14.96
C THR A 86 -11.51 5.16 15.37
N TYR A 87 -11.86 4.30 14.40
CA TYR A 87 -12.74 3.16 14.61
C TYR A 87 -12.05 1.88 14.11
N ARG A 88 -12.30 0.77 14.78
CA ARG A 88 -11.82 -0.55 14.34
C ARG A 88 -12.80 -1.23 13.39
N HIS A 89 -14.09 -0.97 13.59
CA HIS A 89 -15.15 -1.55 12.78
C HIS A 89 -16.12 -0.47 12.28
N PRO A 90 -16.68 -0.61 11.06
CA PRO A 90 -17.63 0.34 10.50
C PRO A 90 -18.86 0.58 11.39
N ASN A 91 -19.29 -0.43 12.14
CA ASN A 91 -20.48 -0.37 13.00
C ASN A 91 -20.30 0.53 14.24
N GLU A 92 -19.06 0.92 14.56
CA GLU A 92 -18.74 1.83 15.66
C GLU A 92 -18.92 3.31 15.27
N ILE A 93 -19.18 3.58 13.99
CA ILE A 93 -19.30 4.96 13.49
C ILE A 93 -20.69 5.51 13.83
N GLU A 94 -20.75 6.42 14.78
CA GLU A 94 -21.95 7.17 15.13
C GLU A 94 -22.01 8.46 14.31
N LEU A 95 -22.76 8.46 13.22
CA LEU A 95 -22.86 9.60 12.30
C LEU A 95 -23.32 10.89 12.98
N ASN A 96 -24.14 10.77 14.03
CA ASN A 96 -24.68 11.90 14.77
C ASN A 96 -23.63 12.65 15.62
N THR A 97 -22.49 12.02 15.89
CA THR A 97 -21.39 12.61 16.66
C THR A 97 -20.37 13.33 15.79
N LEU A 98 -20.49 13.17 14.47
CA LEU A 98 -19.58 13.78 13.52
C LEU A 98 -20.03 15.18 13.12
N PRO A 99 -19.10 16.11 12.82
CA PRO A 99 -19.46 17.42 12.32
C PRO A 99 -20.11 17.32 10.91
N ASN A 100 -20.87 18.34 10.51
CA ASN A 100 -21.57 18.36 9.22
C ASN A 100 -20.65 18.27 7.99
N ARG A 101 -19.36 18.55 8.16
CA ARG A 101 -18.32 18.43 7.13
C ARG A 101 -17.08 17.76 7.71
N PHE A 102 -16.71 16.61 7.15
CA PHE A 102 -15.52 15.85 7.52
C PHE A 102 -14.97 15.08 6.30
N VAL A 103 -13.72 14.69 6.37
CA VAL A 103 -13.03 13.85 5.38
C VAL A 103 -12.41 12.66 6.08
#